data_edf1d1c858230053969b90de5da01acd
#
_entry.id   edf1d1c858230053969b90de5da01acd
#
_cell.length_a   1.000
_cell.length_b   1.000
_cell.length_c   1.000
_cell.angle_alpha   90.00
_cell.angle_beta   90.00
_cell.angle_gamma   90.00
#
_symmetry.space_group_name_H-M   'P 1'
#
loop_
_entity.id
_entity.type
_entity.pdbx_description
1 polymer ?
#
loop_
_entity_poly.entity_id
_entity_poly.type
_entity_poly.pdbx_seq_one_letter_code
_entity_poly.pdbx_strand_id
1 'polypeptide(L)'
;MDKTQLSESDICDKFIRPAMEHAGWSGMDQIFREYPLRAGRVVVRGSKAYRDKSSVLRADYALFYKANIPLAVVEAKDNQHAVGAGMGQALNYAQLLDVPFSFSSNGDGFVFRDATLATGVLEQNLTLEEFPSPQELWHRYCAWKGWTAAQSRIAGFDYAPNKTPRYYQLNAVNRAVEAIAAGQNRVLLVMATGTGKTYTAFQIIWRLWKSGAKKRILFLADRNILIDQTMVNDFRPFKGAMAKLSPNAKGVERVDAQGTVSVEDVDLAVHKTTKLVDKSYEIYLSLYQAVTGTEEERNIYKQFSPDFFDLIV
;
A
#
# COMPACT_ATOMS: atom_id res chain seq x y z
N MET A 1 -17.58 -9.21 -37.02
CA MET A 1 -16.85 -7.94 -36.92
C MET A 1 -15.37 -8.26 -37.15
N ASP A 2 -14.74 -7.62 -38.10
CA ASP A 2 -13.31 -7.83 -38.33
C ASP A 2 -12.50 -7.09 -37.26
N LYS A 3 -11.89 -7.84 -36.35
CA LYS A 3 -11.12 -7.29 -35.23
C LYS A 3 -9.83 -6.61 -35.66
N THR A 4 -9.30 -6.96 -36.86
CA THR A 4 -8.04 -6.40 -37.37
C THR A 4 -8.13 -4.90 -37.68
N GLN A 5 -9.36 -4.37 -37.81
CA GLN A 5 -9.63 -2.95 -38.04
C GLN A 5 -9.83 -2.15 -36.75
N LEU A 6 -9.81 -2.83 -35.60
CA LEU A 6 -10.04 -2.18 -34.32
C LEU A 6 -8.73 -1.65 -33.73
N SER A 7 -8.84 -0.49 -33.07
CA SER A 7 -7.73 0.04 -32.28
C SER A 7 -7.50 -0.81 -31.01
N GLU A 8 -6.33 -0.71 -30.42
CA GLU A 8 -6.01 -1.34 -29.12
C GLU A 8 -7.03 -0.93 -28.04
N SER A 9 -7.48 0.33 -28.05
CA SER A 9 -8.53 0.80 -27.13
C SER A 9 -9.87 0.11 -27.38
N ASP A 10 -10.25 -0.13 -28.66
CA ASP A 10 -11.46 -0.90 -28.98
C ASP A 10 -11.35 -2.36 -28.52
N ILE A 11 -10.19 -2.98 -28.68
CA ILE A 11 -9.91 -4.34 -28.18
C ILE A 11 -10.06 -4.38 -26.66
N CYS A 12 -9.50 -3.41 -25.95
CA CYS A 12 -9.67 -3.28 -24.51
C CYS A 12 -11.13 -3.23 -24.09
N ASP A 13 -11.92 -2.35 -24.73
CA ASP A 13 -13.28 -2.05 -24.28
C ASP A 13 -14.31 -3.11 -24.72
N LYS A 14 -14.10 -3.74 -25.89
CA LYS A 14 -15.07 -4.67 -26.48
C LYS A 14 -14.82 -6.13 -26.13
N PHE A 15 -13.59 -6.51 -25.79
CA PHE A 15 -13.20 -7.91 -25.58
C PHE A 15 -12.51 -8.16 -24.22
N ILE A 16 -11.45 -7.42 -23.90
CA ILE A 16 -10.64 -7.69 -22.70
C ILE A 16 -11.43 -7.35 -21.43
N ARG A 17 -12.00 -6.14 -21.36
CA ARG A 17 -12.77 -5.71 -20.20
C ARG A 17 -14.03 -6.59 -19.96
N PRO A 18 -14.85 -6.87 -20.98
CA PRO A 18 -15.99 -7.78 -20.79
C PRO A 18 -15.61 -9.17 -20.32
N ALA A 19 -14.47 -9.73 -20.78
CA ALA A 19 -13.97 -11.02 -20.31
C ALA A 19 -13.63 -11.00 -18.81
N MET A 20 -12.93 -9.94 -18.36
CA MET A 20 -12.64 -9.75 -16.93
C MET A 20 -13.91 -9.58 -16.10
N GLU A 21 -14.88 -8.77 -16.56
CA GLU A 21 -16.15 -8.57 -15.88
C GLU A 21 -16.97 -9.85 -15.80
N HIS A 22 -16.97 -10.67 -16.87
CA HIS A 22 -17.63 -11.98 -16.89
C HIS A 22 -16.99 -12.95 -15.88
N ALA A 23 -15.68 -12.88 -15.69
CA ALA A 23 -14.95 -13.65 -14.68
C ALA A 23 -15.18 -13.17 -13.23
N GLY A 24 -16.00 -12.13 -13.04
CA GLY A 24 -16.38 -11.62 -11.73
C GLY A 24 -15.52 -10.47 -11.19
N TRP A 25 -14.67 -9.86 -12.03
CA TRP A 25 -13.96 -8.63 -11.64
C TRP A 25 -14.92 -7.45 -11.69
N SER A 26 -15.09 -6.74 -10.56
CA SER A 26 -15.98 -5.59 -10.48
C SER A 26 -15.25 -4.27 -10.78
N GLY A 27 -16.00 -3.32 -11.39
CA GLY A 27 -15.44 -2.20 -12.10
C GLY A 27 -14.64 -1.17 -11.31
N MET A 28 -15.07 -0.73 -10.11
CA MET A 28 -14.49 0.48 -9.54
C MET A 28 -13.23 0.25 -8.69
N ASP A 29 -13.14 -0.90 -8.02
CA ASP A 29 -12.09 -1.15 -7.03
C ASP A 29 -11.10 -2.25 -7.45
N GLN A 30 -11.40 -2.97 -8.53
CA GLN A 30 -10.64 -4.13 -8.96
C GLN A 30 -10.03 -3.99 -10.35
N ILE A 31 -10.65 -3.25 -11.28
CA ILE A 31 -10.13 -3.03 -12.64
C ILE A 31 -9.72 -1.58 -12.80
N PHE A 32 -8.42 -1.32 -12.90
CA PHE A 32 -7.89 0.01 -13.16
C PHE A 32 -7.27 0.05 -14.56
N ARG A 33 -7.86 0.86 -15.44
CA ARG A 33 -7.34 1.11 -16.79
C ARG A 33 -6.29 2.21 -16.76
N GLU A 34 -5.28 2.13 -17.67
CA GLU A 34 -4.19 3.10 -17.80
C GLU A 34 -3.48 3.37 -16.44
N TYR A 35 -3.24 2.29 -15.69
CA TYR A 35 -2.73 2.40 -14.33
C TYR A 35 -1.31 3.00 -14.29
N PRO A 36 -1.08 4.12 -13.59
CA PRO A 36 0.19 4.82 -13.60
C PRO A 36 1.23 4.13 -12.71
N LEU A 37 2.27 3.56 -13.31
CA LEU A 37 3.39 2.92 -12.62
C LEU A 37 4.56 3.89 -12.38
N ARG A 38 4.78 4.85 -13.29
CA ARG A 38 5.83 5.86 -13.15
C ARG A 38 5.41 7.17 -13.84
N ALA A 39 5.53 8.27 -13.09
CA ALA A 39 5.18 9.61 -13.59
C ALA A 39 6.27 10.25 -14.48
N GLY A 40 7.18 9.46 -15.05
CA GLY A 40 8.32 9.89 -15.84
C GLY A 40 9.60 10.10 -15.02
N ARG A 41 10.75 10.01 -15.68
CA ARG A 41 12.07 10.25 -15.06
C ARG A 41 12.22 11.71 -14.69
N VAL A 42 12.84 11.98 -13.55
CA VAL A 42 13.28 13.35 -13.21
C VAL A 42 14.58 13.60 -13.95
N VAL A 43 14.58 14.60 -14.80
CA VAL A 43 15.76 15.08 -15.53
C VAL A 43 16.19 16.41 -14.95
N VAL A 44 17.45 16.53 -14.56
CA VAL A 44 18.02 17.76 -14.03
C VAL A 44 18.90 18.37 -15.13
N ARG A 45 18.61 19.61 -15.52
CA ARG A 45 19.45 20.40 -16.44
C ARG A 45 19.78 21.74 -15.77
N GLY A 46 21.03 21.90 -15.36
CA GLY A 46 21.44 23.04 -14.55
C GLY A 46 20.71 23.08 -13.20
N SER A 47 20.07 24.19 -12.87
CA SER A 47 19.30 24.39 -11.63
C SER A 47 17.83 23.96 -11.73
N LYS A 48 17.37 23.49 -12.89
CA LYS A 48 15.96 23.11 -13.12
C LYS A 48 15.79 21.60 -13.18
N ALA A 49 14.84 21.09 -12.40
CA ALA A 49 14.39 19.71 -12.49
C ALA A 49 13.00 19.65 -13.17
N TYR A 50 12.83 18.74 -14.12
CA TYR A 50 11.55 18.48 -14.76
C TYR A 50 11.34 16.97 -14.95
N ARG A 51 10.09 16.55 -15.15
CA ARG A 51 9.76 15.17 -15.47
C ARG A 51 9.70 14.97 -16.98
N ASP A 52 10.42 13.98 -17.43
CA ASP A 52 10.36 13.55 -18.82
C ASP A 52 9.05 12.78 -19.06
N LYS A 53 8.12 13.44 -19.77
CA LYS A 53 6.80 12.86 -20.08
C LYS A 53 6.88 11.65 -21.01
N SER A 54 7.94 11.51 -21.82
CA SER A 54 8.12 10.36 -22.70
C SER A 54 8.47 9.08 -21.95
N SER A 55 8.89 9.19 -20.69
CA SER A 55 9.26 8.07 -19.82
C SER A 55 8.16 7.71 -18.81
N VAL A 56 6.93 8.19 -18.99
CA VAL A 56 5.75 7.74 -18.23
C VAL A 56 5.46 6.29 -18.56
N LEU A 57 5.22 5.47 -17.54
CA LEU A 57 4.81 4.08 -17.69
C LEU A 57 3.41 3.90 -17.15
N ARG A 58 2.56 3.25 -17.94
CA ARG A 58 1.20 2.86 -17.57
C ARG A 58 0.95 1.45 -18.04
N ALA A 59 0.30 0.64 -17.22
CA ALA A 59 -0.24 -0.64 -17.64
C ALA A 59 -1.63 -0.42 -18.24
N ASP A 60 -1.99 -1.13 -19.30
CA ASP A 60 -3.33 -1.04 -19.87
C ASP A 60 -4.39 -1.38 -18.85
N TYR A 61 -4.15 -2.45 -18.06
CA TYR A 61 -4.93 -2.73 -16.87
C TYR A 61 -4.05 -3.22 -15.72
N ALA A 62 -4.37 -2.76 -14.51
CA ALA A 62 -3.94 -3.34 -13.25
C ALA A 62 -5.15 -3.91 -12.53
N LEU A 63 -5.04 -5.16 -12.07
CA LEU A 63 -6.12 -5.88 -11.41
C LEU A 63 -5.81 -6.03 -9.92
N PHE A 64 -6.82 -5.75 -9.11
CA PHE A 64 -6.70 -5.74 -7.65
C PHE A 64 -7.70 -6.71 -7.02
N TYR A 65 -7.26 -7.49 -6.05
CA TYR A 65 -8.17 -8.33 -5.25
C TYR A 65 -9.21 -7.48 -4.53
N LYS A 66 -8.75 -6.43 -3.89
CA LYS A 66 -9.50 -5.34 -3.27
C LYS A 66 -8.77 -4.03 -3.51
N ALA A 67 -9.39 -2.92 -3.17
CA ALA A 67 -8.77 -1.60 -3.27
C ALA A 67 -7.35 -1.61 -2.65
N ASN A 68 -6.34 -1.25 -3.45
CA ASN A 68 -4.93 -1.18 -3.09
C ASN A 68 -4.23 -2.54 -2.76
N ILE A 69 -4.82 -3.67 -3.15
CA ILE A 69 -4.20 -5.01 -3.07
C ILE A 69 -4.07 -5.56 -4.49
N PRO A 70 -2.99 -5.22 -5.22
CA PRO A 70 -2.80 -5.64 -6.59
C PRO A 70 -2.51 -7.13 -6.70
N LEU A 71 -2.98 -7.75 -7.78
CA LEU A 71 -2.74 -9.17 -8.09
C LEU A 71 -2.12 -9.38 -9.45
N ALA A 72 -2.55 -8.62 -10.46
CA ALA A 72 -2.17 -8.88 -11.83
C ALA A 72 -2.05 -7.61 -12.66
N VAL A 73 -1.40 -7.74 -13.80
CA VAL A 73 -1.42 -6.78 -14.89
C VAL A 73 -1.89 -7.43 -16.18
N VAL A 74 -2.59 -6.66 -17.02
CA VAL A 74 -2.97 -7.07 -18.37
C VAL A 74 -2.43 -6.04 -19.35
N GLU A 75 -1.76 -6.50 -20.38
CA GLU A 75 -1.27 -5.70 -21.49
C GLU A 75 -2.03 -6.06 -22.76
N ALA A 76 -2.58 -5.06 -23.40
CA ALA A 76 -3.32 -5.21 -24.63
C ALA A 76 -2.45 -4.96 -25.85
N LYS A 77 -2.84 -5.54 -26.96
CA LYS A 77 -2.37 -5.21 -28.32
C LYS A 77 -3.55 -5.20 -29.28
N ASP A 78 -3.40 -4.50 -30.38
CA ASP A 78 -4.38 -4.63 -31.48
C ASP A 78 -4.38 -6.04 -32.06
N ASN A 79 -5.43 -6.40 -32.80
CA ASN A 79 -5.61 -7.76 -33.31
C ASN A 79 -4.69 -8.11 -34.50
N GLN A 80 -3.81 -7.20 -34.94
CA GLN A 80 -2.75 -7.50 -35.92
C GLN A 80 -1.55 -8.16 -35.27
N HIS A 81 -1.45 -8.13 -33.95
CA HIS A 81 -0.39 -8.77 -33.17
C HIS A 81 -0.82 -10.12 -32.62
N ALA A 82 0.14 -11.00 -32.34
CA ALA A 82 -0.13 -12.25 -31.64
C ALA A 82 -0.63 -11.99 -30.21
N VAL A 83 -1.45 -12.91 -29.66
CA VAL A 83 -2.03 -12.79 -28.31
C VAL A 83 -0.97 -12.52 -27.22
N GLY A 84 0.21 -13.13 -27.35
CA GLY A 84 1.33 -12.98 -26.41
C GLY A 84 2.26 -11.79 -26.65
N ALA A 85 2.02 -10.96 -27.66
CA ALA A 85 2.95 -9.91 -28.07
C ALA A 85 3.23 -8.86 -26.97
N GLY A 86 2.28 -8.63 -26.06
CA GLY A 86 2.41 -7.72 -24.91
C GLY A 86 3.07 -8.34 -23.67
N MET A 87 3.35 -9.65 -23.64
CA MET A 87 3.79 -10.33 -22.43
C MET A 87 5.08 -9.76 -21.84
N GLY A 88 6.08 -9.43 -22.66
CA GLY A 88 7.31 -8.80 -22.18
C GLY A 88 7.09 -7.47 -21.45
N GLN A 89 6.12 -6.68 -21.90
CA GLN A 89 5.72 -5.43 -21.29
C GLN A 89 4.94 -5.69 -20.00
N ALA A 90 4.00 -6.63 -20.02
CA ALA A 90 3.22 -7.06 -18.85
C ALA A 90 4.13 -7.53 -17.70
N LEU A 91 5.17 -8.32 -17.99
CA LEU A 91 6.15 -8.79 -17.01
C LEU A 91 6.92 -7.63 -16.35
N ASN A 92 7.36 -6.65 -17.14
CA ASN A 92 8.04 -5.46 -16.60
C ASN A 92 7.11 -4.67 -15.66
N TYR A 93 5.84 -4.56 -16.00
CA TYR A 93 4.85 -3.85 -15.18
C TYR A 93 4.49 -4.65 -13.93
N ALA A 94 4.36 -5.97 -14.05
CA ALA A 94 4.15 -6.86 -12.90
C ALA A 94 5.30 -6.77 -11.89
N GLN A 95 6.55 -6.69 -12.36
CA GLN A 95 7.71 -6.48 -11.49
C GLN A 95 7.66 -5.13 -10.77
N LEU A 96 7.25 -4.05 -11.46
CA LEU A 96 7.11 -2.73 -10.83
C LEU A 96 5.99 -2.68 -9.79
N LEU A 97 4.87 -3.35 -10.06
CA LEU A 97 3.72 -3.42 -9.17
C LEU A 97 3.88 -4.52 -8.10
N ASP A 98 4.90 -5.36 -8.25
CA ASP A 98 5.23 -6.48 -7.35
C ASP A 98 4.10 -7.51 -7.26
N VAL A 99 3.57 -7.91 -8.43
CA VAL A 99 2.51 -8.89 -8.59
C VAL A 99 2.97 -10.12 -9.38
N PRO A 100 2.45 -11.33 -9.09
CA PRO A 100 2.92 -12.55 -9.74
C PRO A 100 2.19 -12.89 -11.04
N PHE A 101 1.04 -12.29 -11.33
CA PHE A 101 0.21 -12.68 -12.46
C PHE A 101 0.31 -11.64 -13.58
N SER A 102 0.55 -12.12 -14.80
CA SER A 102 0.67 -11.27 -16.00
C SER A 102 -0.16 -11.85 -17.13
N PHE A 103 -0.85 -10.99 -17.85
CA PHE A 103 -1.65 -11.34 -19.00
C PHE A 103 -1.27 -10.48 -20.19
N SER A 104 -1.30 -11.08 -21.38
CA SER A 104 -1.27 -10.39 -22.68
C SER A 104 -2.48 -10.80 -23.48
N SER A 105 -3.09 -9.86 -24.21
CA SER A 105 -4.27 -10.13 -25.04
C SER A 105 -4.29 -9.23 -26.27
N ASN A 106 -4.82 -9.78 -27.39
CA ASN A 106 -5.20 -9.02 -28.60
C ASN A 106 -6.71 -9.09 -28.87
N GLY A 107 -7.51 -9.53 -27.89
CA GLY A 107 -8.95 -9.70 -28.02
C GLY A 107 -9.44 -11.05 -28.55
N ASP A 108 -8.55 -11.97 -28.90
CA ASP A 108 -8.94 -13.35 -29.29
C ASP A 108 -8.86 -14.33 -28.12
N GLY A 109 -8.08 -13.99 -27.11
CA GLY A 109 -7.85 -14.76 -25.91
C GLY A 109 -6.77 -14.10 -25.06
N PHE A 110 -6.20 -14.85 -24.14
CA PHE A 110 -5.10 -14.39 -23.29
C PHE A 110 -3.94 -15.37 -23.31
N VAL A 111 -2.73 -14.84 -23.25
CA VAL A 111 -1.58 -15.58 -22.72
C VAL A 111 -1.48 -15.18 -21.25
N PHE A 112 -1.56 -16.16 -20.38
CA PHE A 112 -1.48 -16.00 -18.93
C PHE A 112 -0.14 -16.56 -18.42
N ARG A 113 0.60 -15.75 -17.67
CA ARG A 113 1.81 -16.17 -16.97
C ARG A 113 1.61 -16.13 -15.48
N ASP A 114 1.84 -17.29 -14.84
CA ASP A 114 1.74 -17.50 -13.40
C ASP A 114 3.15 -17.67 -12.80
N ALA A 115 3.69 -16.61 -12.18
CA ALA A 115 4.99 -16.63 -11.53
C ALA A 115 4.96 -17.27 -10.12
N THR A 116 3.82 -17.75 -9.65
CA THR A 116 3.71 -18.51 -8.39
C THR A 116 4.15 -19.95 -8.55
N LEU A 117 4.22 -20.44 -9.78
CA LEU A 117 4.62 -21.81 -10.09
C LEU A 117 6.13 -21.93 -10.10
N ALA A 118 6.69 -22.82 -9.28
CA ALA A 118 8.13 -23.10 -9.26
C ALA A 118 8.58 -24.00 -10.41
N THR A 119 7.68 -24.84 -10.92
CA THR A 119 7.93 -25.81 -11.99
C THR A 119 6.67 -25.98 -12.84
N GLY A 120 6.82 -26.49 -14.06
CA GLY A 120 5.70 -26.75 -14.96
C GLY A 120 5.50 -25.68 -16.02
N VAL A 121 4.29 -25.61 -16.57
CA VAL A 121 3.95 -24.65 -17.63
C VAL A 121 3.65 -23.30 -16.98
N LEU A 122 4.63 -22.37 -17.11
CA LEU A 122 4.50 -21.01 -16.58
C LEU A 122 3.55 -20.13 -17.40
N GLU A 123 3.36 -20.45 -18.68
CA GLU A 123 2.49 -19.71 -19.59
C GLU A 123 1.41 -20.63 -20.14
N GLN A 124 0.16 -20.17 -20.16
CA GLN A 124 -1.00 -20.88 -20.67
C GLN A 124 -1.78 -19.97 -21.60
N ASN A 125 -2.34 -20.55 -22.66
CA ASN A 125 -3.33 -19.87 -23.49
C ASN A 125 -4.71 -20.07 -22.87
N LEU A 126 -5.45 -18.98 -22.71
CA LEU A 126 -6.83 -18.97 -22.20
C LEU A 126 -7.73 -18.37 -23.27
N THR A 127 -8.93 -18.89 -23.38
CA THR A 127 -10.02 -18.19 -24.09
C THR A 127 -10.48 -16.97 -23.30
N LEU A 128 -11.35 -16.13 -23.87
CA LEU A 128 -11.91 -14.97 -23.16
C LEU A 128 -12.78 -15.40 -21.97
N GLU A 129 -13.43 -16.57 -22.06
CA GLU A 129 -14.31 -17.14 -21.04
C GLU A 129 -13.53 -17.79 -19.88
N GLU A 130 -12.28 -18.18 -20.11
CA GLU A 130 -11.44 -18.84 -19.11
C GLU A 130 -10.61 -17.87 -18.26
N PHE A 131 -10.90 -16.57 -18.36
CA PHE A 131 -10.18 -15.58 -17.54
C PHE A 131 -10.42 -15.85 -16.05
N PRO A 132 -9.35 -15.94 -15.20
CA PRO A 132 -9.50 -16.32 -13.80
C PRO A 132 -10.19 -15.24 -12.97
N SER A 133 -10.99 -15.65 -11.99
CA SER A 133 -11.68 -14.74 -11.06
C SER A 133 -10.73 -14.10 -10.05
N PRO A 134 -11.12 -12.97 -9.41
CA PRO A 134 -10.34 -12.34 -8.33
C PRO A 134 -10.04 -13.31 -7.20
N GLN A 135 -11.01 -14.14 -6.83
CA GLN A 135 -10.90 -15.12 -5.75
C GLN A 135 -9.93 -16.25 -6.10
N GLU A 136 -9.94 -16.69 -7.34
CA GLU A 136 -9.01 -17.72 -7.81
C GLU A 136 -7.56 -17.22 -7.77
N LEU A 137 -7.28 -16.03 -8.31
CA LEU A 137 -5.94 -15.46 -8.26
C LEU A 137 -5.50 -15.17 -6.82
N TRP A 138 -6.39 -14.68 -5.96
CA TRP A 138 -6.09 -14.48 -4.55
C TRP A 138 -5.78 -15.80 -3.85
N HIS A 139 -6.53 -16.86 -4.12
CA HIS A 139 -6.26 -18.17 -3.56
C HIS A 139 -4.90 -18.72 -4.00
N ARG A 140 -4.56 -18.62 -5.29
CA ARG A 140 -3.22 -19.00 -5.82
C ARG A 140 -2.11 -18.20 -5.14
N TYR A 141 -2.31 -16.89 -4.97
CA TYR A 141 -1.36 -16.02 -4.27
C TYR A 141 -1.14 -16.44 -2.83
N CYS A 142 -2.21 -16.68 -2.07
CA CYS A 142 -2.13 -17.14 -0.68
C CYS A 142 -1.46 -18.52 -0.56
N ALA A 143 -1.80 -19.45 -1.44
CA ALA A 143 -1.18 -20.77 -1.50
C ALA A 143 0.33 -20.67 -1.78
N TRP A 144 0.73 -19.85 -2.74
CA TRP A 144 2.13 -19.59 -3.05
C TRP A 144 2.92 -19.02 -1.86
N LYS A 145 2.29 -18.12 -1.09
CA LYS A 145 2.86 -17.55 0.14
C LYS A 145 2.86 -18.54 1.30
N GLY A 146 2.17 -19.67 1.20
CA GLY A 146 2.01 -20.66 2.27
C GLY A 146 1.21 -20.11 3.48
N TRP A 147 0.28 -19.18 3.24
CA TRP A 147 -0.45 -18.53 4.31
C TRP A 147 -1.62 -19.34 4.83
N THR A 148 -1.82 -19.29 6.15
CA THR A 148 -3.04 -19.72 6.80
C THR A 148 -4.20 -18.77 6.48
N ALA A 149 -5.44 -19.19 6.73
CA ALA A 149 -6.62 -18.34 6.58
C ALA A 149 -6.55 -17.05 7.42
N ALA A 150 -5.91 -17.10 8.61
CA ALA A 150 -5.71 -15.92 9.46
C ALA A 150 -4.72 -14.94 8.83
N GLN A 151 -3.59 -15.43 8.31
CA GLN A 151 -2.58 -14.62 7.62
C GLN A 151 -3.12 -13.98 6.34
N SER A 152 -3.86 -14.75 5.53
CA SER A 152 -4.52 -14.26 4.31
C SER A 152 -5.52 -13.14 4.61
N ARG A 153 -6.24 -13.23 5.74
CA ARG A 153 -7.19 -12.21 6.19
C ARG A 153 -6.50 -10.91 6.60
N ILE A 154 -5.33 -11.00 7.27
CA ILE A 154 -4.52 -9.83 7.62
C ILE A 154 -3.92 -9.20 6.37
N ALA A 155 -3.31 -10.00 5.48
CA ALA A 155 -2.71 -9.53 4.23
C ALA A 155 -3.74 -8.96 3.26
N GLY A 156 -4.97 -9.48 3.25
CA GLY A 156 -6.11 -8.98 2.46
C GLY A 156 -6.96 -7.93 3.17
N PHE A 157 -6.51 -7.35 4.30
CA PHE A 157 -7.31 -6.36 5.02
C PHE A 157 -7.29 -4.99 4.33
N ASP A 158 -8.41 -4.26 4.44
CA ASP A 158 -8.64 -3.02 3.70
C ASP A 158 -7.74 -1.86 4.19
N TYR A 159 -7.37 -1.00 3.26
CA TYR A 159 -6.71 0.27 3.54
C TYR A 159 -7.68 1.27 4.19
N ALA A 160 -7.14 2.26 4.90
CA ALA A 160 -7.92 3.41 5.30
C ALA A 160 -8.37 4.21 4.06
N PRO A 161 -9.65 4.64 3.99
CA PRO A 161 -10.26 5.17 2.76
C PRO A 161 -9.89 6.63 2.43
N ASN A 162 -8.88 7.19 3.06
CA ASN A 162 -8.63 8.64 3.02
C ASN A 162 -7.71 9.12 1.89
N LYS A 163 -6.92 8.25 1.26
CA LYS A 163 -5.95 8.64 0.23
C LYS A 163 -5.45 7.44 -0.56
N THR A 164 -5.41 7.56 -1.87
CA THR A 164 -4.84 6.53 -2.75
C THR A 164 -3.32 6.51 -2.66
N PRO A 165 -2.68 5.37 -2.34
CA PRO A 165 -1.23 5.26 -2.30
C PRO A 165 -0.63 5.33 -3.70
N ARG A 166 0.59 5.84 -3.81
CA ARG A 166 1.40 5.65 -5.01
C ARG A 166 1.90 4.20 -5.05
N TYR A 167 2.21 3.68 -6.25
CA TYR A 167 2.58 2.27 -6.43
C TYR A 167 3.70 1.80 -5.46
N TYR A 168 4.74 2.61 -5.23
CA TYR A 168 5.83 2.25 -4.32
C TYR A 168 5.42 2.29 -2.83
N GLN A 169 4.47 3.16 -2.45
CA GLN A 169 3.88 3.15 -1.10
C GLN A 169 3.02 1.91 -0.91
N LEU A 170 2.25 1.56 -1.94
CA LEU A 170 1.42 0.37 -1.99
C LEU A 170 2.28 -0.89 -1.81
N ASN A 171 3.38 -1.03 -2.57
CA ASN A 171 4.32 -2.13 -2.40
C ASN A 171 4.90 -2.19 -0.99
N ALA A 172 5.34 -1.05 -0.45
CA ALA A 172 5.91 -0.97 0.90
C ALA A 172 4.90 -1.38 1.99
N VAL A 173 3.65 -0.89 1.91
CA VAL A 173 2.59 -1.24 2.86
C VAL A 173 2.23 -2.71 2.77
N ASN A 174 1.97 -3.23 1.56
CA ASN A 174 1.58 -4.62 1.37
C ASN A 174 2.68 -5.57 1.87
N ARG A 175 3.94 -5.34 1.46
CA ARG A 175 5.07 -6.17 1.89
C ARG A 175 5.30 -6.14 3.39
N ALA A 176 5.16 -4.99 4.04
CA ALA A 176 5.30 -4.90 5.50
C ALA A 176 4.18 -5.67 6.23
N VAL A 177 2.92 -5.51 5.78
CA VAL A 177 1.78 -6.22 6.39
C VAL A 177 1.90 -7.73 6.15
N GLU A 178 2.28 -8.18 4.95
CA GLU A 178 2.53 -9.58 4.62
C GLU A 178 3.63 -10.19 5.50
N ALA A 179 4.76 -9.49 5.64
CA ALA A 179 5.89 -9.93 6.45
C ALA A 179 5.48 -10.12 7.94
N ILE A 180 4.75 -9.14 8.48
CA ILE A 180 4.25 -9.20 9.87
C ILE A 180 3.20 -10.30 10.02
N ALA A 181 2.29 -10.48 9.05
CA ALA A 181 1.32 -11.57 9.06
C ALA A 181 1.99 -12.94 9.00
N ALA A 182 3.11 -13.06 8.28
CA ALA A 182 3.94 -14.26 8.22
C ALA A 182 4.80 -14.50 9.48
N GLY A 183 4.74 -13.59 10.49
CA GLY A 183 5.46 -13.74 11.76
C GLY A 183 6.85 -13.14 11.79
N GLN A 184 7.22 -12.30 10.81
CA GLN A 184 8.51 -11.60 10.86
C GLN A 184 8.50 -10.54 11.98
N ASN A 185 9.57 -10.54 12.78
CA ASN A 185 9.69 -9.66 13.94
C ASN A 185 10.31 -8.30 13.63
N ARG A 186 10.93 -8.14 12.45
CA ARG A 186 11.59 -6.91 12.04
C ARG A 186 11.40 -6.68 10.56
N VAL A 187 11.04 -5.45 10.19
CA VAL A 187 10.90 -4.98 8.80
C VAL A 187 11.63 -3.65 8.67
N LEU A 188 12.46 -3.51 7.66
CA LEU A 188 13.11 -2.25 7.32
C LEU A 188 12.54 -1.71 6.02
N LEU A 189 11.99 -0.49 6.06
CA LEU A 189 11.56 0.26 4.88
C LEU A 189 12.49 1.45 4.65
N VAL A 190 13.17 1.45 3.50
CA VAL A 190 14.06 2.56 3.11
C VAL A 190 13.31 3.45 2.12
N MET A 191 12.96 4.65 2.55
CA MET A 191 12.20 5.61 1.76
C MET A 191 12.85 7.00 1.81
N ALA A 192 12.99 7.66 0.66
CA ALA A 192 13.54 9.01 0.57
C ALA A 192 12.65 10.05 1.27
N THR A 193 13.22 11.21 1.59
CA THR A 193 12.45 12.35 2.12
C THR A 193 11.39 12.79 1.11
N GLY A 194 10.19 13.14 1.60
CA GLY A 194 9.07 13.58 0.75
C GLY A 194 8.32 12.46 0.02
N THR A 195 8.67 11.18 0.20
CA THR A 195 7.99 10.05 -0.44
C THR A 195 6.78 9.54 0.32
N GLY A 196 6.46 10.15 1.48
CA GLY A 196 5.28 9.81 2.28
C GLY A 196 5.51 8.68 3.29
N LYS A 197 6.67 8.68 3.97
CA LYS A 197 6.99 7.72 5.06
C LYS A 197 5.88 7.64 6.11
N THR A 198 5.38 8.79 6.58
CA THR A 198 4.32 8.88 7.60
C THR A 198 3.02 8.24 7.12
N TYR A 199 2.62 8.50 5.88
CA TYR A 199 1.45 7.86 5.27
C TYR A 199 1.62 6.34 5.16
N THR A 200 2.81 5.88 4.76
CA THR A 200 3.13 4.44 4.68
C THR A 200 3.02 3.78 6.06
N ALA A 201 3.62 4.39 7.08
CA ALA A 201 3.53 3.92 8.47
C ALA A 201 2.07 3.91 8.96
N PHE A 202 1.30 4.97 8.69
CA PHE A 202 -0.12 5.05 9.03
C PHE A 202 -0.92 3.88 8.43
N GLN A 203 -0.76 3.57 7.15
CA GLN A 203 -1.50 2.49 6.49
C GLN A 203 -1.10 1.10 7.03
N ILE A 204 0.18 0.89 7.35
CA ILE A 204 0.64 -0.35 7.99
C ILE A 204 -0.04 -0.51 9.36
N ILE A 205 0.02 0.53 10.19
CA ILE A 205 -0.61 0.54 11.52
C ILE A 205 -2.11 0.31 11.40
N TRP A 206 -2.79 1.02 10.49
CA TRP A 206 -4.23 0.90 10.27
C TRP A 206 -4.64 -0.55 9.97
N ARG A 207 -4.00 -1.17 8.99
CA ARG A 207 -4.34 -2.53 8.57
C ARG A 207 -4.10 -3.56 9.67
N LEU A 208 -2.99 -3.45 10.37
CA LEU A 208 -2.64 -4.37 11.48
C LEU A 208 -3.55 -4.17 12.69
N TRP A 209 -3.90 -2.94 13.00
CA TRP A 209 -4.78 -2.62 14.12
C TRP A 209 -6.24 -3.01 13.83
N LYS A 210 -6.78 -2.59 12.69
CA LYS A 210 -8.18 -2.89 12.30
C LYS A 210 -8.42 -4.36 12.04
N SER A 211 -7.43 -5.10 11.53
CA SER A 211 -7.51 -6.56 11.39
C SER A 211 -7.46 -7.31 12.73
N GLY A 212 -7.12 -6.62 13.83
CA GLY A 212 -6.89 -7.22 15.14
C GLY A 212 -5.56 -7.97 15.28
N ALA A 213 -4.69 -7.89 14.28
CA ALA A 213 -3.37 -8.54 14.31
C ALA A 213 -2.43 -7.91 15.33
N LYS A 214 -2.54 -6.59 15.55
CA LYS A 214 -1.79 -5.81 16.55
C LYS A 214 -2.74 -4.86 17.25
N LYS A 215 -2.63 -4.74 18.57
CA LYS A 215 -3.54 -3.90 19.39
C LYS A 215 -2.81 -2.73 20.04
N ARG A 216 -1.62 -2.97 20.59
CA ARG A 216 -0.86 -1.94 21.32
C ARG A 216 0.35 -1.55 20.51
N ILE A 217 0.31 -0.35 19.94
CA ILE A 217 1.26 0.10 18.93
C ILE A 217 1.95 1.36 19.42
N LEU A 218 3.29 1.39 19.32
CA LEU A 218 4.10 2.57 19.60
C LEU A 218 4.68 3.11 18.30
N PHE A 219 4.32 4.35 17.97
CA PHE A 219 4.91 5.10 16.86
C PHE A 219 5.95 6.08 17.41
N LEU A 220 7.19 5.99 16.91
CA LEU A 220 8.32 6.82 17.34
C LEU A 220 8.75 7.75 16.20
N ALA A 221 8.94 9.02 16.50
CA ALA A 221 9.52 10.00 15.59
C ALA A 221 10.72 10.70 16.22
N ASP A 222 11.58 11.28 15.39
CA ASP A 222 12.77 12.02 15.82
C ASP A 222 12.50 13.48 16.15
N ARG A 223 11.36 14.05 15.73
CA ARG A 223 11.01 15.48 15.90
C ARG A 223 9.58 15.68 16.35
N ASN A 224 9.37 16.60 17.30
CA ASN A 224 8.05 16.97 17.83
C ASN A 224 7.06 17.41 16.75
N ILE A 225 7.49 18.26 15.83
CA ILE A 225 6.64 18.77 14.76
C ILE A 225 6.08 17.65 13.87
N LEU A 226 6.85 16.57 13.69
CA LEU A 226 6.40 15.41 12.95
C LEU A 226 5.30 14.65 13.70
N ILE A 227 5.39 14.52 15.02
CA ILE A 227 4.35 13.87 15.83
C ILE A 227 3.06 14.69 15.76
N ASP A 228 3.12 15.99 16.02
CA ASP A 228 1.95 16.86 16.06
C ASP A 228 1.24 16.93 14.70
N GLN A 229 1.98 17.11 13.61
CA GLN A 229 1.43 17.07 12.25
C GLN A 229 0.86 15.69 11.90
N THR A 230 1.53 14.61 12.31
CA THR A 230 1.09 13.23 12.07
C THR A 230 -0.23 12.97 12.78
N MET A 231 -0.35 13.36 14.06
CA MET A 231 -1.57 13.16 14.84
C MET A 231 -2.77 13.87 14.22
N VAL A 232 -2.59 15.12 13.78
CA VAL A 232 -3.69 15.94 13.24
C VAL A 232 -4.09 15.49 11.84
N ASN A 233 -3.13 15.14 10.99
CA ASN A 233 -3.38 14.85 9.58
C ASN A 233 -3.60 13.36 9.30
N ASP A 234 -2.50 12.58 9.28
CA ASP A 234 -2.55 11.20 8.80
C ASP A 234 -3.16 10.24 9.84
N PHE A 235 -2.93 10.48 11.14
CA PHE A 235 -3.39 9.60 12.23
C PHE A 235 -4.76 9.98 12.79
N ARG A 236 -5.41 11.01 12.28
CA ARG A 236 -6.76 11.42 12.69
C ARG A 236 -7.79 10.27 12.75
N PRO A 237 -7.77 9.26 11.85
CA PRO A 237 -8.68 8.12 11.94
C PRO A 237 -8.52 7.24 13.19
N PHE A 238 -7.43 7.38 13.94
CA PHE A 238 -7.22 6.71 15.23
C PHE A 238 -7.76 7.50 16.44
N LYS A 239 -8.47 8.62 16.19
CA LYS A 239 -9.06 9.42 17.27
C LYS A 239 -9.83 8.55 18.27
N GLY A 240 -9.60 8.77 19.56
CA GLY A 240 -10.18 7.99 20.65
C GLY A 240 -9.37 6.74 21.05
N ALA A 241 -8.53 6.19 20.16
CA ALA A 241 -7.63 5.06 20.46
C ALA A 241 -6.16 5.48 20.61
N MET A 242 -5.85 6.77 20.42
CA MET A 242 -4.50 7.31 20.31
C MET A 242 -4.15 8.26 21.45
N ALA A 243 -2.92 8.16 21.96
CA ALA A 243 -2.36 9.08 22.95
C ALA A 243 -0.93 9.51 22.57
N LYS A 244 -0.55 10.75 22.90
CA LYS A 244 0.81 11.24 22.78
C LYS A 244 1.52 11.11 24.13
N LEU A 245 2.67 10.47 24.14
CA LEU A 245 3.57 10.40 25.30
C LEU A 245 4.54 11.60 25.21
N SER A 246 4.32 12.61 26.02
CA SER A 246 5.20 13.79 26.07
C SER A 246 5.29 14.33 27.50
N PRO A 247 6.50 14.65 27.99
CA PRO A 247 6.68 15.26 29.30
C PRO A 247 6.11 16.70 29.38
N ASN A 248 5.95 17.39 28.24
CA ASN A 248 5.55 18.82 28.19
C ASN A 248 4.45 19.06 27.14
N ALA A 249 3.32 18.39 27.28
CA ALA A 249 2.24 18.54 26.31
C ALA A 249 1.55 19.91 26.41
N LYS A 250 1.76 20.76 25.43
CA LYS A 250 0.88 21.86 25.05
C LYS A 250 0.02 21.38 23.86
N GLY A 251 -1.11 22.03 23.57
CA GLY A 251 -1.99 21.69 22.44
C GLY A 251 -1.22 21.58 21.11
N VAL A 252 -1.82 20.91 20.13
CA VAL A 252 -1.20 20.71 18.82
C VAL A 252 -1.21 22.02 18.05
N GLU A 253 -0.02 22.54 17.74
CA GLU A 253 0.14 23.71 16.89
C GLU A 253 0.10 23.28 15.41
N ARG A 254 -0.83 23.84 14.67
CA ARG A 254 -0.95 23.66 13.23
C ARG A 254 -0.43 24.90 12.52
N VAL A 255 0.48 24.70 11.57
CA VAL A 255 0.93 25.77 10.67
C VAL A 255 0.25 25.54 9.31
N ASP A 256 -0.56 26.50 8.86
CA ASP A 256 -1.18 26.44 7.54
C ASP A 256 -0.18 26.77 6.42
N ALA A 257 -0.61 26.65 5.15
CA ALA A 257 0.23 26.94 3.98
C ALA A 257 0.67 28.42 3.91
N GLN A 258 0.06 29.30 4.72
CA GLN A 258 0.36 30.75 4.84
C GLN A 258 1.28 31.05 6.03
N GLY A 259 1.66 30.04 6.81
CA GLY A 259 2.54 30.20 7.98
C GLY A 259 1.80 30.66 9.24
N THR A 260 0.46 30.64 9.25
CA THR A 260 -0.34 31.01 10.41
C THR A 260 -0.40 29.83 11.39
N VAL A 261 -0.02 30.08 12.65
CA VAL A 261 -0.09 29.09 13.72
C VAL A 261 -1.47 29.12 14.32
N SER A 262 -2.23 28.04 14.21
CA SER A 262 -3.48 27.84 14.93
C SER A 262 -3.33 26.67 15.91
N VAL A 263 -3.81 26.86 17.14
CA VAL A 263 -3.90 25.78 18.13
C VAL A 263 -5.24 25.09 17.90
N GLU A 264 -5.22 23.90 17.29
CA GLU A 264 -6.42 23.07 17.26
C GLU A 264 -6.51 22.33 18.60
N ASP A 265 -7.62 22.53 19.28
CA ASP A 265 -8.05 21.68 20.39
C ASP A 265 -8.42 20.31 19.80
N VAL A 266 -7.44 19.51 19.54
CA VAL A 266 -7.65 18.12 19.16
C VAL A 266 -7.97 17.42 20.46
N ASP A 267 -9.15 16.81 20.55
CA ASP A 267 -9.63 15.97 21.65
C ASP A 267 -8.74 14.70 21.80
N LEU A 268 -7.49 14.94 21.99
CA LEU A 268 -6.43 13.95 22.18
C LEU A 268 -6.12 13.95 23.67
N ALA A 269 -6.29 12.82 24.30
CA ALA A 269 -5.85 12.67 25.68
C ALA A 269 -4.32 12.84 25.73
N VAL A 270 -3.91 14.04 26.12
CA VAL A 270 -2.51 14.37 26.32
C VAL A 270 -2.20 14.09 27.79
N HIS A 271 -1.48 13.02 28.04
CA HIS A 271 -1.07 12.68 29.41
C HIS A 271 0.17 13.48 29.79
N LYS A 272 0.01 14.37 30.76
CA LYS A 272 1.13 14.99 31.48
C LYS A 272 1.82 13.91 32.31
N THR A 273 3.03 13.59 31.99
CA THR A 273 3.83 12.52 32.62
C THR A 273 4.36 12.92 33.98
N THR A 274 3.51 13.34 34.90
CA THR A 274 4.03 13.57 36.24
C THR A 274 3.85 12.39 37.20
N LYS A 275 3.04 11.38 36.88
CA LYS A 275 2.95 10.21 37.79
C LYS A 275 2.61 8.86 37.17
N LEU A 276 1.74 8.72 36.18
CA LEU A 276 1.38 7.42 35.59
C LEU A 276 0.89 7.62 34.15
N VAL A 277 1.42 6.83 33.22
CA VAL A 277 0.94 6.80 31.84
C VAL A 277 -0.38 6.03 31.81
N ASP A 278 -1.42 6.61 31.21
CA ASP A 278 -2.66 5.90 30.96
C ASP A 278 -2.44 4.80 29.93
N LYS A 279 -2.68 3.56 30.36
CA LYS A 279 -2.48 2.34 29.56
C LYS A 279 -3.74 1.87 28.85
N SER A 280 -4.80 2.68 28.86
CA SER A 280 -6.09 2.37 28.23
C SER A 280 -6.08 2.54 26.70
N TYR A 281 -5.15 3.33 26.17
CA TYR A 281 -5.02 3.55 24.74
C TYR A 281 -4.39 2.38 24.01
N GLU A 282 -4.66 2.30 22.70
CA GLU A 282 -4.14 1.25 21.82
C GLU A 282 -2.96 1.73 20.98
N ILE A 283 -2.92 3.03 20.63
CA ILE A 283 -1.86 3.61 19.79
C ILE A 283 -1.19 4.75 20.55
N TYR A 284 0.11 4.65 20.73
CA TYR A 284 0.92 5.64 21.40
C TYR A 284 1.90 6.28 20.42
N LEU A 285 1.97 7.61 20.46
CA LEU A 285 2.95 8.38 19.69
C LEU A 285 3.96 9.01 20.65
N SER A 286 5.23 8.92 20.34
CA SER A 286 6.28 9.55 21.16
C SER A 286 7.48 9.97 20.34
N LEU A 287 8.24 10.91 20.91
CA LEU A 287 9.59 11.16 20.45
C LEU A 287 10.52 10.02 20.91
N TYR A 288 11.42 9.65 20.03
CA TYR A 288 12.48 8.71 20.39
C TYR A 288 13.27 9.19 21.61
N GLN A 289 13.64 10.49 21.66
CA GLN A 289 14.37 11.09 22.77
C GLN A 289 13.54 11.17 24.08
N ALA A 290 12.23 11.26 23.98
CA ALA A 290 11.37 11.25 25.17
C ALA A 290 11.25 9.85 25.80
N VAL A 291 11.44 8.83 24.98
CA VAL A 291 11.43 7.42 25.44
C VAL A 291 12.79 6.99 25.97
N THR A 292 13.90 7.50 25.38
CA THR A 292 15.29 7.09 25.68
C THR A 292 16.14 8.21 26.27
N GLY A 293 15.55 9.16 27.03
CA GLY A 293 16.24 10.32 27.61
C GLY A 293 17.37 9.93 28.58
N THR A 294 18.38 10.80 28.71
CA THR A 294 19.54 10.62 29.59
C THR A 294 19.25 10.76 31.08
N GLU A 295 18.10 11.34 31.44
CA GLU A 295 17.68 11.49 32.84
C GLU A 295 16.70 10.38 33.21
N GLU A 296 16.85 9.76 34.38
CA GLU A 296 16.00 8.65 34.81
C GLU A 296 14.51 8.96 34.86
N GLU A 297 14.13 10.22 35.13
CA GLU A 297 12.76 10.71 35.14
C GLU A 297 12.12 10.78 33.76
N ARG A 298 12.92 10.77 32.67
CA ARG A 298 12.46 10.85 31.27
C ARG A 298 12.32 9.51 30.57
N ASN A 299 12.68 8.42 31.24
CA ASN A 299 12.58 7.07 30.65
C ASN A 299 11.15 6.54 30.74
N ILE A 300 10.24 7.13 29.98
CA ILE A 300 8.80 6.76 29.98
C ILE A 300 8.60 5.27 29.67
N TYR A 301 9.47 4.68 28.86
CA TYR A 301 9.38 3.24 28.52
C TYR A 301 9.43 2.33 29.75
N LYS A 302 10.08 2.71 30.85
CA LYS A 302 10.12 1.93 32.08
C LYS A 302 8.75 1.77 32.77
N GLN A 303 7.76 2.57 32.37
CA GLN A 303 6.38 2.45 32.88
C GLN A 303 5.58 1.35 32.18
N PHE A 304 6.09 0.84 31.07
CA PHE A 304 5.48 -0.25 30.32
C PHE A 304 6.23 -1.57 30.59
N SER A 305 5.51 -2.68 30.64
CA SER A 305 6.15 -3.99 30.64
C SER A 305 6.82 -4.25 29.27
N PRO A 306 7.88 -5.08 29.20
CA PRO A 306 8.55 -5.41 27.94
C PRO A 306 7.61 -5.90 26.83
N ASP A 307 6.52 -6.57 27.21
CA ASP A 307 5.53 -7.17 26.29
C ASP A 307 4.31 -6.27 26.08
N PHE A 308 4.35 -5.01 26.51
CA PHE A 308 3.17 -4.14 26.43
C PHE A 308 2.84 -3.78 24.98
N PHE A 309 3.83 -3.51 24.14
CA PHE A 309 3.62 -3.14 22.75
C PHE A 309 3.77 -4.35 21.83
N ASP A 310 2.76 -4.58 21.00
CA ASP A 310 2.73 -5.62 19.95
C ASP A 310 3.52 -5.21 18.70
N LEU A 311 3.63 -3.89 18.47
CA LEU A 311 4.30 -3.29 17.32
C LEU A 311 4.96 -1.97 17.72
N ILE A 312 6.18 -1.76 17.24
CA ILE A 312 6.91 -0.49 17.32
C ILE A 312 7.27 -0.05 15.89
N VAL A 313 6.95 1.20 15.55
CA VAL A 313 7.16 1.78 14.21
C VAL A 313 7.98 3.06 14.32
#